data_75559b21b6ee3809bdb5411cc3a2e2f6
#
_entry.id   75559b21b6ee3809bdb5411cc3a2e2f6
#
_cell.length_a   1.000
_cell.length_b   1.000
_cell.length_c   1.000
_cell.angle_alpha   90.00
_cell.angle_beta   90.00
_cell.angle_gamma   90.00
#
_symmetry.space_group_name_H-M   'P 1'
#
loop_
_entity.id
_entity.type
_entity.pdbx_description
1 polymer ?
#
loop_
_entity_poly.entity_id
_entity_poly.type
_entity_poly.pdbx_seq_one_letter_code
_entity_poly.pdbx_strand_id
1 'polypeptide(L)'
;MEDTSYLTKTRFTEFALEPQLLEGLADAGFEYCTKIQAESLPVALAGRDVAGQAQTGTGKTAAFLLAIFNHLLTHPRPESAGPLSTRAVVLAPTRELAIQIHRDAQVLGRATGLKLGLVYGGTGYQEQRETLAGGVDVLIGTPGRLIDYFKQQVFDLNAVQVLVLDEADRMFDLGFIKDIRYVLRRMPPPTERLNLLFSATLSHRVNELGYEHMNNPEEIKIDADVIVAERLLEEVYYPANAEKLPLLLGLMRQTAGDRVLVFSNMRVTCDRVGRALKQQGYTAAVLSGDVPQQKREQLLNAFKEGKRQVLVATDVAARGLHIPSVSHVINYDLPQDAEDYVHRIGRTARAGASGHAISFACEDHAFSLLDIEQYIGHPLVRQEISEAVLERPVARSQSSSDKPRKSPAHERTPKRDEKASARPPRRERTSQSNRNTTDEPRSEAKPATAAAAAPAAPAPIPVAAKPEVVRR
;
A
#
# COMPACT_ATOMS: atom_id res chain seq x y z
N MET A 1 -0.96 11.83 -30.72
CA MET A 1 0.44 11.39 -30.51
C MET A 1 0.59 11.18 -29.03
N GLU A 2 0.90 9.97 -28.61
CA GLU A 2 1.21 9.70 -27.21
C GLU A 2 2.48 10.48 -26.82
N ASP A 3 2.43 11.17 -25.72
CA ASP A 3 3.57 11.96 -25.22
C ASP A 3 4.64 11.00 -24.69
N THR A 4 5.71 10.83 -25.42
CA THR A 4 6.84 9.95 -25.10
C THR A 4 7.95 10.65 -24.32
N SER A 5 7.69 11.85 -23.78
CA SER A 5 8.70 12.68 -23.09
C SER A 5 9.31 12.03 -21.84
N TYR A 6 8.66 11.01 -21.26
CA TYR A 6 9.14 10.26 -20.09
C TYR A 6 10.02 9.05 -20.47
N LEU A 7 10.13 8.75 -21.78
CA LEU A 7 10.98 7.68 -22.28
C LEU A 7 12.39 8.20 -22.58
N THR A 8 13.38 7.36 -22.35
CA THR A 8 14.76 7.62 -22.78
C THR A 8 14.94 7.21 -24.25
N LYS A 9 16.13 7.43 -24.78
CA LYS A 9 16.51 6.90 -26.10
C LYS A 9 16.96 5.44 -26.06
N THR A 10 17.13 4.88 -24.88
CA THR A 10 17.61 3.51 -24.66
C THR A 10 16.51 2.52 -24.97
N ARG A 11 16.79 1.53 -25.79
CA ARG A 11 15.87 0.45 -26.15
C ARG A 11 16.10 -0.77 -25.27
N PHE A 12 15.05 -1.53 -24.98
CA PHE A 12 15.19 -2.79 -24.27
C PHE A 12 16.06 -3.82 -25.01
N THR A 13 16.13 -3.74 -26.34
CA THR A 13 16.99 -4.59 -27.18
C THR A 13 18.49 -4.33 -27.04
N GLU A 14 18.88 -3.26 -26.37
CA GLU A 14 20.28 -2.94 -26.08
C GLU A 14 20.82 -3.71 -24.87
N PHE A 15 19.94 -4.32 -24.09
CA PHE A 15 20.30 -5.13 -22.93
C PHE A 15 20.42 -6.62 -23.29
N ALA A 16 21.26 -7.34 -22.54
CA ALA A 16 21.39 -8.79 -22.64
C ALA A 16 20.20 -9.50 -21.99
N LEU A 17 19.01 -9.36 -22.60
CA LEU A 17 17.78 -10.03 -22.19
C LEU A 17 17.60 -11.31 -22.99
N GLU A 18 17.08 -12.35 -22.32
CA GLU A 18 16.70 -13.59 -23.00
C GLU A 18 15.60 -13.33 -24.05
N PRO A 19 15.63 -14.04 -25.23
CA PRO A 19 14.69 -13.80 -26.33
C PRO A 19 13.21 -13.85 -25.92
N GLN A 20 12.86 -14.72 -24.97
CA GLN A 20 11.49 -14.85 -24.45
C GLN A 20 11.00 -13.56 -23.78
N LEU A 21 11.90 -12.75 -23.20
CA LEU A 21 11.56 -11.48 -22.58
C LEU A 21 11.34 -10.38 -23.62
N LEU A 22 12.08 -10.42 -24.72
CA LEU A 22 11.86 -9.50 -25.83
C LEU A 22 10.50 -9.72 -26.50
N GLU A 23 10.01 -10.98 -26.56
CA GLU A 23 8.65 -11.29 -26.99
C GLU A 23 7.62 -10.67 -26.04
N GLY A 24 7.78 -10.85 -24.71
CA GLY A 24 6.88 -10.28 -23.71
C GLY A 24 6.85 -8.75 -23.73
N LEU A 25 7.99 -8.10 -23.98
CA LEU A 25 8.10 -6.65 -24.16
C LEU A 25 7.35 -6.18 -25.40
N ALA A 26 7.50 -6.89 -26.53
CA ALA A 26 6.80 -6.58 -27.76
C ALA A 26 5.27 -6.72 -27.61
N ASP A 27 4.80 -7.76 -26.92
CA ASP A 27 3.38 -7.96 -26.61
C ASP A 27 2.84 -6.84 -25.69
N ALA A 28 3.66 -6.33 -24.79
CA ALA A 28 3.31 -5.20 -23.91
C ALA A 28 3.40 -3.84 -24.62
N GLY A 29 3.94 -3.78 -25.83
CA GLY A 29 4.17 -2.54 -26.58
C GLY A 29 5.33 -1.70 -26.01
N PHE A 30 6.30 -2.31 -25.33
CA PHE A 30 7.44 -1.64 -24.73
C PHE A 30 8.65 -1.67 -25.68
N GLU A 31 9.02 -0.53 -26.21
CA GLU A 31 10.19 -0.39 -27.10
C GLU A 31 11.34 0.37 -26.41
N TYR A 32 11.03 1.50 -25.77
CA TYR A 32 11.99 2.38 -25.12
C TYR A 32 11.85 2.32 -23.60
N CYS A 33 12.98 2.46 -22.92
CA CYS A 33 13.03 2.43 -21.46
C CYS A 33 12.62 3.78 -20.85
N THR A 34 11.99 3.72 -19.71
CA THR A 34 11.93 4.86 -18.79
C THR A 34 13.29 5.05 -18.11
N LYS A 35 13.53 6.20 -17.45
CA LYS A 35 14.79 6.47 -16.74
C LYS A 35 15.15 5.40 -15.72
N ILE A 36 14.19 5.03 -14.85
CA ILE A 36 14.46 3.99 -13.84
C ILE A 36 14.82 2.65 -14.47
N GLN A 37 14.20 2.29 -15.61
CA GLN A 37 14.52 1.06 -16.32
C GLN A 37 15.92 1.13 -16.96
N ALA A 38 16.24 2.24 -17.63
CA ALA A 38 17.54 2.43 -18.29
C ALA A 38 18.71 2.40 -17.29
N GLU A 39 18.51 2.89 -16.07
CA GLU A 39 19.54 2.94 -15.04
C GLU A 39 19.61 1.65 -14.20
N SER A 40 18.46 1.04 -13.85
CA SER A 40 18.46 -0.12 -12.96
C SER A 40 18.73 -1.45 -13.66
N LEU A 41 18.27 -1.62 -14.91
CA LEU A 41 18.46 -2.89 -15.64
C LEU A 41 19.93 -3.28 -15.82
N PRO A 42 20.85 -2.40 -16.25
CA PRO A 42 22.26 -2.78 -16.40
C PRO A 42 22.89 -3.31 -15.11
N VAL A 43 22.52 -2.71 -13.98
CA VAL A 43 23.02 -3.10 -12.65
C VAL A 43 22.47 -4.44 -12.23
N ALA A 44 21.14 -4.60 -12.31
CA ALA A 44 20.45 -5.83 -11.92
C ALA A 44 20.82 -7.03 -12.83
N LEU A 45 20.95 -6.80 -14.13
CA LEU A 45 21.36 -7.84 -15.10
C LEU A 45 22.83 -8.27 -14.89
N ALA A 46 23.67 -7.41 -14.34
CA ALA A 46 25.03 -7.75 -13.90
C ALA A 46 25.08 -8.48 -12.55
N GLY A 47 23.91 -8.82 -11.95
CA GLY A 47 23.82 -9.52 -10.67
C GLY A 47 24.13 -8.65 -9.46
N ARG A 48 24.04 -7.32 -9.57
CA ARG A 48 24.29 -6.35 -8.50
C ARG A 48 22.95 -5.87 -7.92
N ASP A 49 22.93 -5.69 -6.61
CA ASP A 49 21.74 -5.22 -5.90
C ASP A 49 21.44 -3.76 -6.26
N VAL A 50 20.13 -3.44 -6.29
CA VAL A 50 19.63 -2.09 -6.64
C VAL A 50 18.71 -1.58 -5.53
N ALA A 51 18.98 -0.37 -5.05
CA ALA A 51 18.06 0.43 -4.23
C ALA A 51 17.56 1.60 -5.08
N GLY A 52 16.39 1.43 -5.70
CA GLY A 52 15.81 2.39 -6.64
C GLY A 52 14.80 3.32 -5.97
N GLN A 53 15.08 4.64 -6.01
CA GLN A 53 14.12 5.67 -5.64
C GLN A 53 13.41 6.18 -6.89
N ALA A 54 12.12 5.89 -7.00
CA ALA A 54 11.30 6.39 -8.09
C ALA A 54 9.81 6.34 -7.72
N GLN A 55 9.05 7.31 -8.19
CA GLN A 55 7.60 7.42 -7.94
C GLN A 55 6.80 6.28 -8.58
N THR A 56 5.54 6.12 -8.17
CA THR A 56 4.61 5.16 -8.78
C THR A 56 4.31 5.59 -10.22
N GLY A 57 4.33 4.63 -11.15
CA GLY A 57 4.05 4.89 -12.58
C GLY A 57 5.29 5.18 -13.43
N THR A 58 6.50 5.16 -12.86
CA THR A 58 7.77 5.35 -13.59
C THR A 58 8.27 4.10 -14.30
N GLY A 59 7.58 2.96 -14.20
CA GLY A 59 7.97 1.70 -14.86
C GLY A 59 8.83 0.75 -14.03
N LYS A 60 8.96 0.95 -12.71
CA LYS A 60 9.71 0.06 -11.79
C LYS A 60 9.33 -1.41 -11.93
N THR A 61 8.02 -1.68 -12.06
CA THR A 61 7.50 -3.05 -12.15
C THR A 61 8.11 -3.84 -13.31
N ALA A 62 8.19 -3.24 -14.48
CA ALA A 62 8.81 -3.90 -15.63
C ALA A 62 10.32 -4.09 -15.41
N ALA A 63 11.01 -3.11 -14.80
CA ALA A 63 12.45 -3.23 -14.52
C ALA A 63 12.76 -4.45 -13.65
N PHE A 64 12.10 -4.58 -12.49
CA PHE A 64 12.41 -5.72 -11.61
C PHE A 64 11.85 -7.05 -12.15
N LEU A 65 10.72 -7.08 -12.85
CA LEU A 65 10.22 -8.32 -13.45
C LEU A 65 11.17 -8.85 -14.53
N LEU A 66 11.70 -7.97 -15.40
CA LEU A 66 12.71 -8.35 -16.38
C LEU A 66 13.99 -8.87 -15.73
N ALA A 67 14.45 -8.21 -14.65
CA ALA A 67 15.60 -8.68 -13.89
C ALA A 67 15.37 -10.06 -13.27
N ILE A 68 14.20 -10.29 -12.63
CA ILE A 68 13.80 -11.60 -12.08
C ILE A 68 13.83 -12.66 -13.18
N PHE A 69 13.08 -12.44 -14.24
CA PHE A 69 12.92 -13.46 -15.29
C PHE A 69 14.24 -13.77 -15.98
N ASN A 70 15.02 -12.73 -16.33
CA ASN A 70 16.33 -12.94 -16.93
C ASN A 70 17.26 -13.73 -16.01
N HIS A 71 17.29 -13.38 -14.72
CA HIS A 71 18.09 -14.11 -13.74
C HIS A 71 17.67 -15.58 -13.65
N LEU A 72 16.36 -15.87 -13.57
CA LEU A 72 15.86 -17.24 -13.46
C LEU A 72 16.05 -18.08 -14.73
N LEU A 73 16.10 -17.45 -15.91
CA LEU A 73 16.37 -18.13 -17.18
C LEU A 73 17.85 -18.41 -17.37
N THR A 74 18.73 -17.52 -16.96
CA THR A 74 20.20 -17.64 -17.13
C THR A 74 20.90 -18.40 -16.01
N HIS A 75 20.27 -18.54 -14.84
CA HIS A 75 20.83 -19.27 -13.69
C HIS A 75 20.05 -20.55 -13.45
N PRO A 76 20.70 -21.68 -13.22
CA PRO A 76 20.02 -22.94 -12.95
C PRO A 76 19.27 -22.90 -11.61
N ARG A 77 18.30 -23.78 -11.47
CA ARG A 77 17.63 -23.99 -10.18
C ARG A 77 18.67 -24.54 -9.17
N PRO A 78 18.77 -23.98 -7.94
CA PRO A 78 19.71 -24.48 -6.95
C PRO A 78 19.50 -25.96 -6.65
N GLU A 79 20.58 -26.72 -6.43
CA GLU A 79 20.51 -28.15 -6.09
C GLU A 79 19.71 -28.42 -4.80
N SER A 80 19.72 -27.46 -3.88
CA SER A 80 18.94 -27.50 -2.63
C SER A 80 17.44 -27.30 -2.84
N ALA A 81 17.00 -26.94 -4.05
CA ALA A 81 15.60 -26.64 -4.33
C ALA A 81 14.74 -27.90 -4.40
N GLY A 82 13.79 -28.03 -3.49
CA GLY A 82 12.72 -29.01 -3.54
C GLY A 82 11.60 -28.63 -4.52
N PRO A 83 10.62 -29.47 -4.71
CA PRO A 83 9.48 -29.19 -5.63
C PRO A 83 8.62 -28.00 -5.19
N LEU A 84 8.65 -27.65 -3.90
CA LEU A 84 7.90 -26.54 -3.31
C LEU A 84 8.75 -25.29 -3.09
N SER A 85 10.04 -25.32 -3.46
CA SER A 85 10.94 -24.18 -3.29
C SER A 85 10.68 -23.13 -4.36
N THR A 86 10.39 -21.90 -3.93
CA THR A 86 10.28 -20.75 -4.84
C THR A 86 11.68 -20.16 -5.09
N ARG A 87 11.89 -19.62 -6.30
CA ARG A 87 13.19 -19.06 -6.75
C ARG A 87 13.24 -17.54 -6.69
N ALA A 88 12.10 -16.88 -6.80
CA ALA A 88 12.02 -15.44 -6.65
C ALA A 88 10.81 -15.05 -5.80
N VAL A 89 10.98 -14.01 -4.97
CA VAL A 89 9.91 -13.47 -4.13
C VAL A 89 9.80 -11.98 -4.37
N VAL A 90 8.56 -11.52 -4.61
CA VAL A 90 8.20 -10.11 -4.69
C VAL A 90 7.25 -9.78 -3.55
N LEU A 91 7.66 -8.90 -2.65
CA LEU A 91 6.83 -8.39 -1.56
C LEU A 91 6.24 -7.05 -1.96
N ALA A 92 4.92 -6.94 -1.84
CA ALA A 92 4.17 -5.71 -2.07
C ALA A 92 3.35 -5.36 -0.82
N PRO A 93 3.21 -4.07 -0.45
CA PRO A 93 2.49 -3.66 0.76
C PRO A 93 1.00 -3.93 0.71
N THR A 94 0.42 -3.95 -0.48
CA THR A 94 -1.04 -4.05 -0.67
C THR A 94 -1.40 -5.18 -1.63
N ARG A 95 -2.63 -5.67 -1.47
CA ARG A 95 -3.20 -6.73 -2.32
C ARG A 95 -3.30 -6.29 -3.77
N GLU A 96 -3.75 -5.07 -3.96
CA GLU A 96 -3.96 -4.46 -5.26
C GLU A 96 -2.66 -4.35 -6.05
N LEU A 97 -1.58 -3.93 -5.38
CA LEU A 97 -0.25 -3.87 -6.00
C LEU A 97 0.26 -5.28 -6.33
N ALA A 98 0.12 -6.24 -5.42
CA ALA A 98 0.49 -7.63 -5.71
C ALA A 98 -0.26 -8.21 -6.92
N ILE A 99 -1.57 -7.94 -7.03
CA ILE A 99 -2.40 -8.35 -8.18
C ILE A 99 -1.92 -7.66 -9.46
N GLN A 100 -1.58 -6.37 -9.39
CA GLN A 100 -1.06 -5.63 -10.55
C GLN A 100 0.27 -6.22 -11.01
N ILE A 101 1.26 -6.36 -10.09
CA ILE A 101 2.56 -6.95 -10.40
C ILE A 101 2.39 -8.33 -11.04
N HIS A 102 1.47 -9.15 -10.53
CA HIS A 102 1.20 -10.47 -11.08
C HIS A 102 0.64 -10.41 -12.51
N ARG A 103 -0.26 -9.46 -12.81
CA ARG A 103 -0.76 -9.26 -14.19
C ARG A 103 0.35 -8.83 -15.14
N ASP A 104 1.18 -7.89 -14.71
CA ASP A 104 2.32 -7.44 -15.49
C ASP A 104 3.32 -8.60 -15.72
N ALA A 105 3.54 -9.42 -14.68
CA ALA A 105 4.36 -10.62 -14.76
C ALA A 105 3.81 -11.66 -15.75
N GLN A 106 2.49 -11.84 -15.81
CA GLN A 106 1.86 -12.76 -16.79
C GLN A 106 2.07 -12.30 -18.24
N VAL A 107 2.07 -10.98 -18.49
CA VAL A 107 2.32 -10.43 -19.84
C VAL A 107 3.79 -10.56 -20.20
N LEU A 108 4.68 -10.00 -19.36
CA LEU A 108 6.12 -9.96 -19.64
C LEU A 108 6.77 -11.34 -19.60
N GLY A 109 6.30 -12.24 -18.75
CA GLY A 109 6.83 -13.58 -18.56
C GLY A 109 6.14 -14.66 -19.39
N ARG A 110 5.21 -14.32 -20.29
CA ARG A 110 4.36 -15.30 -21.02
C ARG A 110 5.15 -16.38 -21.75
N ALA A 111 6.23 -16.02 -22.41
CA ALA A 111 7.05 -16.93 -23.19
C ALA A 111 8.12 -17.66 -22.37
N THR A 112 8.27 -17.36 -21.06
CA THR A 112 9.38 -17.89 -20.23
C THR A 112 9.11 -19.31 -19.72
N GLY A 113 7.87 -19.74 -19.64
CA GLY A 113 7.47 -21.01 -19.03
C GLY A 113 7.58 -21.02 -17.49
N LEU A 114 7.98 -19.92 -16.84
CA LEU A 114 8.08 -19.80 -15.39
C LEU A 114 6.70 -19.79 -14.74
N LYS A 115 6.56 -20.54 -13.66
CA LYS A 115 5.31 -20.61 -12.89
C LYS A 115 5.19 -19.46 -11.91
N LEU A 116 4.13 -18.68 -12.05
CA LEU A 116 3.84 -17.52 -11.20
C LEU A 116 2.83 -17.90 -10.12
N GLY A 117 3.09 -17.47 -8.88
CA GLY A 117 2.18 -17.60 -7.75
C GLY A 117 1.80 -16.23 -7.19
N LEU A 118 0.52 -16.05 -6.85
CA LEU A 118 0.00 -14.81 -6.24
C LEU A 118 -0.64 -15.12 -4.90
N VAL A 119 -0.18 -14.45 -3.81
CA VAL A 119 -0.69 -14.65 -2.46
C VAL A 119 -1.01 -13.33 -1.76
N TYR A 120 -2.25 -13.18 -1.31
CA TYR A 120 -2.71 -12.01 -0.56
C TYR A 120 -3.90 -12.35 0.34
N GLY A 121 -4.10 -11.54 1.39
CA GLY A 121 -5.16 -11.79 2.37
C GLY A 121 -6.57 -11.44 1.87
N GLY A 122 -7.59 -11.99 2.49
CA GLY A 122 -9.00 -11.58 2.36
C GLY A 122 -9.89 -12.44 1.48
N THR A 123 -9.37 -13.15 0.49
CA THR A 123 -10.12 -14.03 -0.41
C THR A 123 -9.25 -15.16 -0.93
N GLY A 124 -9.85 -16.17 -1.55
CA GLY A 124 -9.15 -17.18 -2.35
C GLY A 124 -8.14 -18.04 -1.58
N TYR A 125 -8.38 -18.29 -0.28
CA TYR A 125 -7.40 -19.00 0.55
C TYR A 125 -7.04 -20.38 -0.03
N GLN A 126 -8.04 -21.18 -0.36
CA GLN A 126 -7.83 -22.56 -0.83
C GLN A 126 -7.20 -22.56 -2.24
N GLU A 127 -7.67 -21.73 -3.14
CA GLU A 127 -7.14 -21.62 -4.52
C GLU A 127 -5.67 -21.20 -4.54
N GLN A 128 -5.29 -20.21 -3.70
CA GLN A 128 -3.89 -19.78 -3.57
C GLN A 128 -3.02 -20.91 -3.01
N ARG A 129 -3.53 -21.66 -2.03
CA ARG A 129 -2.83 -22.80 -1.44
C ARG A 129 -2.60 -23.92 -2.46
N GLU A 130 -3.58 -24.24 -3.29
CA GLU A 130 -3.48 -25.25 -4.36
C GLU A 130 -2.47 -24.82 -5.43
N THR A 131 -2.46 -23.54 -5.80
CA THR A 131 -1.47 -22.98 -6.73
C THR A 131 -0.04 -23.17 -6.20
N LEU A 132 0.19 -22.85 -4.92
CA LEU A 132 1.50 -23.01 -4.28
C LEU A 132 1.91 -24.48 -4.16
N ALA A 133 0.97 -25.37 -3.85
CA ALA A 133 1.22 -26.81 -3.76
C ALA A 133 1.63 -27.42 -5.11
N GLY A 134 1.27 -26.79 -6.24
CA GLY A 134 1.75 -27.13 -7.57
C GLY A 134 3.19 -26.69 -7.87
N GLY A 135 3.85 -26.02 -6.95
CA GLY A 135 5.17 -25.40 -7.10
C GLY A 135 5.14 -24.16 -7.99
N VAL A 136 5.78 -23.09 -7.54
CA VAL A 136 5.90 -21.82 -8.25
C VAL A 136 7.35 -21.35 -8.29
N ASP A 137 7.78 -20.74 -9.40
CA ASP A 137 9.11 -20.18 -9.54
C ASP A 137 9.18 -18.78 -8.98
N VAL A 138 8.17 -17.95 -9.25
CA VAL A 138 8.08 -16.56 -8.79
C VAL A 138 6.84 -16.41 -7.91
N LEU A 139 7.04 -16.04 -6.66
CA LEU A 139 5.98 -15.81 -5.69
C LEU A 139 5.80 -14.31 -5.45
N ILE A 140 4.64 -13.79 -5.79
CA ILE A 140 4.27 -12.38 -5.62
C ILE A 140 3.22 -12.31 -4.52
N GLY A 141 3.41 -11.41 -3.53
CA GLY A 141 2.41 -11.35 -2.48
C GLY A 141 2.59 -10.30 -1.41
N THR A 142 1.61 -10.27 -0.50
CA THR A 142 1.64 -9.42 0.69
C THR A 142 2.28 -10.19 1.87
N PRO A 143 3.07 -9.52 2.74
CA PRO A 143 3.85 -10.17 3.78
C PRO A 143 3.05 -11.13 4.67
N GLY A 144 1.90 -10.68 5.20
CA GLY A 144 1.12 -11.47 6.16
C GLY A 144 0.60 -12.81 5.60
N ARG A 145 0.09 -12.84 4.36
CA ARG A 145 -0.42 -14.08 3.74
C ARG A 145 0.73 -15.01 3.33
N LEU A 146 1.84 -14.44 2.87
CA LEU A 146 3.04 -15.22 2.56
C LEU A 146 3.55 -15.95 3.80
N ILE A 147 3.64 -15.25 4.93
CA ILE A 147 4.05 -15.84 6.21
C ILE A 147 3.08 -16.92 6.68
N ASP A 148 1.78 -16.72 6.50
CA ASP A 148 0.76 -17.69 6.88
C ASP A 148 0.96 -19.02 6.14
N TYR A 149 1.11 -19.01 4.82
CA TYR A 149 1.38 -20.21 4.04
C TYR A 149 2.78 -20.81 4.30
N PHE A 150 3.79 -19.95 4.52
CA PHE A 150 5.13 -20.42 4.88
C PHE A 150 5.12 -21.19 6.20
N LYS A 151 4.42 -20.69 7.24
CA LYS A 151 4.27 -21.41 8.52
C LYS A 151 3.56 -22.75 8.39
N GLN A 152 2.70 -22.89 7.40
CA GLN A 152 2.01 -24.13 7.07
C GLN A 152 2.81 -25.05 6.13
N GLN A 153 4.04 -24.67 5.79
CA GLN A 153 4.93 -25.45 4.93
C GLN A 153 4.33 -25.75 3.53
N VAL A 154 3.50 -24.83 3.00
CA VAL A 154 2.91 -24.96 1.65
C VAL A 154 3.97 -24.71 0.58
N PHE A 155 4.97 -23.91 0.88
CA PHE A 155 6.17 -23.65 0.07
C PHE A 155 7.37 -23.36 0.98
N ASP A 156 8.58 -23.34 0.43
CA ASP A 156 9.80 -22.95 1.15
C ASP A 156 10.58 -21.83 0.44
N LEU A 157 11.50 -21.22 1.18
CA LEU A 157 12.29 -20.07 0.76
C LEU A 157 13.79 -20.38 0.57
N ASN A 158 14.17 -21.64 0.69
CA ASN A 158 15.59 -22.05 0.73
C ASN A 158 16.33 -21.87 -0.60
N ALA A 159 15.59 -21.78 -1.69
CA ALA A 159 16.13 -21.66 -3.05
C ALA A 159 15.91 -20.28 -3.68
N VAL A 160 15.60 -19.26 -2.88
CA VAL A 160 15.35 -17.90 -3.38
C VAL A 160 16.65 -17.31 -3.93
N GLN A 161 16.65 -17.04 -5.22
CA GLN A 161 17.74 -16.43 -5.98
C GLN A 161 17.52 -14.92 -6.19
N VAL A 162 16.27 -14.45 -6.17
CA VAL A 162 15.92 -13.03 -6.35
C VAL A 162 14.87 -12.60 -5.33
N LEU A 163 15.13 -11.50 -4.65
CA LEU A 163 14.19 -10.81 -3.77
C LEU A 163 13.86 -9.44 -4.31
N VAL A 164 12.58 -9.08 -4.32
CA VAL A 164 12.13 -7.71 -4.59
C VAL A 164 11.27 -7.20 -3.45
N LEU A 165 11.57 -5.99 -3.00
CA LEU A 165 10.74 -5.20 -2.09
C LEU A 165 10.21 -3.99 -2.87
N ASP A 166 8.93 -3.97 -3.22
CA ASP A 166 8.31 -2.84 -3.94
C ASP A 166 7.46 -1.99 -2.99
N GLU A 167 7.54 -0.67 -3.14
CA GLU A 167 6.98 0.32 -2.21
C GLU A 167 7.41 0.06 -0.75
N ALA A 168 8.74 -0.05 -0.52
CA ALA A 168 9.30 -0.39 0.78
C ALA A 168 8.91 0.62 1.87
N ASP A 169 8.88 1.93 1.59
CA ASP A 169 8.38 3.00 2.45
C ASP A 169 6.96 2.69 2.96
N ARG A 170 6.09 2.26 2.06
CA ARG A 170 4.71 1.88 2.40
C ARG A 170 4.61 0.66 3.29
N MET A 171 5.54 -0.28 3.16
CA MET A 171 5.58 -1.43 4.06
C MET A 171 5.93 -1.02 5.49
N PHE A 172 6.74 0.03 5.67
CA PHE A 172 6.99 0.62 6.99
C PHE A 172 5.75 1.30 7.56
N ASP A 173 5.06 2.13 6.77
CA ASP A 173 3.84 2.84 7.21
C ASP A 173 2.73 1.88 7.64
N LEU A 174 2.61 0.75 6.96
CA LEU A 174 1.63 -0.28 7.30
C LEU A 174 2.08 -1.22 8.43
N GLY A 175 3.27 -1.02 8.99
CA GLY A 175 3.79 -1.78 10.12
C GLY A 175 4.31 -3.17 9.77
N PHE A 176 4.55 -3.49 8.50
CA PHE A 176 5.01 -4.82 8.06
C PHE A 176 6.49 -5.10 8.28
N ILE A 177 7.26 -4.18 8.87
CA ILE A 177 8.71 -4.33 9.02
C ILE A 177 9.10 -5.62 9.76
N LYS A 178 8.35 -6.01 10.81
CA LYS A 178 8.60 -7.26 11.54
C LYS A 178 8.34 -8.49 10.67
N ASP A 179 7.32 -8.42 9.84
CA ASP A 179 6.93 -9.48 8.91
C ASP A 179 7.97 -9.62 7.79
N ILE A 180 8.43 -8.51 7.24
CA ILE A 180 9.49 -8.48 6.22
C ILE A 180 10.77 -9.11 6.79
N ARG A 181 11.28 -8.63 7.92
CA ARG A 181 12.47 -9.19 8.58
C ARG A 181 12.29 -10.68 8.89
N TYR A 182 11.06 -11.11 9.24
CA TYR A 182 10.77 -12.53 9.47
C TYR A 182 10.97 -13.37 8.21
N VAL A 183 10.51 -12.90 7.05
CA VAL A 183 10.64 -13.57 5.76
C VAL A 183 12.09 -13.58 5.29
N LEU A 184 12.76 -12.43 5.31
CA LEU A 184 14.12 -12.25 4.82
C LEU A 184 15.16 -13.13 5.54
N ARG A 185 14.99 -13.35 6.84
CA ARG A 185 15.86 -14.22 7.65
C ARG A 185 15.72 -15.71 7.33
N ARG A 186 14.77 -16.09 6.46
CA ARG A 186 14.50 -17.48 6.06
C ARG A 186 14.88 -17.77 4.62
N MET A 187 15.38 -16.78 3.93
CA MET A 187 15.97 -16.89 2.62
C MET A 187 17.49 -17.14 2.72
N PRO A 188 18.13 -17.55 1.63
CA PRO A 188 19.60 -17.55 1.56
C PRO A 188 20.21 -16.19 1.94
N PRO A 189 21.49 -16.14 2.36
CA PRO A 189 22.15 -14.88 2.69
C PRO A 189 22.02 -13.83 1.59
N PRO A 190 22.03 -12.52 1.93
CA PRO A 190 21.93 -11.45 0.90
C PRO A 190 23.00 -11.54 -0.20
N THR A 191 24.17 -12.10 0.12
CA THR A 191 25.29 -12.28 -0.82
C THR A 191 25.10 -13.44 -1.82
N GLU A 192 24.11 -14.30 -1.59
CA GLU A 192 23.81 -15.46 -2.44
C GLU A 192 22.56 -15.27 -3.30
N ARG A 193 21.96 -14.07 -3.27
CA ARG A 193 20.77 -13.72 -4.03
C ARG A 193 20.86 -12.29 -4.55
N LEU A 194 20.18 -12.02 -5.64
CA LEU A 194 19.96 -10.66 -6.14
C LEU A 194 18.86 -9.99 -5.31
N ASN A 195 19.14 -8.78 -4.78
CA ASN A 195 18.17 -8.04 -4.00
C ASN A 195 17.83 -6.71 -4.70
N LEU A 196 16.54 -6.48 -4.90
CA LEU A 196 16.02 -5.27 -5.54
C LEU A 196 15.03 -4.60 -4.58
N LEU A 197 15.30 -3.37 -4.21
CA LEU A 197 14.43 -2.56 -3.37
C LEU A 197 13.99 -1.34 -4.16
N PHE A 198 12.68 -1.14 -4.26
CA PHE A 198 12.11 0.03 -4.89
C PHE A 198 11.19 0.77 -3.92
N SER A 199 11.33 2.09 -3.88
CA SER A 199 10.60 2.96 -2.96
C SER A 199 10.36 4.32 -3.60
N ALA A 200 9.33 5.05 -3.17
CA ALA A 200 9.17 6.44 -3.56
C ALA A 200 10.17 7.32 -2.80
N THR A 201 10.54 6.91 -1.59
CA THR A 201 11.52 7.60 -0.75
C THR A 201 12.56 6.61 -0.23
N LEU A 202 13.83 7.00 -0.19
CA LEU A 202 14.90 6.29 0.50
C LEU A 202 15.14 6.91 1.89
N SER A 203 14.09 6.90 2.72
CA SER A 203 14.17 7.37 4.10
C SER A 203 15.22 6.57 4.90
N HIS A 204 15.66 7.11 6.03
CA HIS A 204 16.62 6.41 6.91
C HIS A 204 16.18 4.97 7.26
N ARG A 205 14.88 4.76 7.48
CA ARG A 205 14.30 3.44 7.79
C ARG A 205 14.38 2.48 6.61
N VAL A 206 14.16 2.97 5.39
CA VAL A 206 14.27 2.16 4.16
C VAL A 206 15.72 1.80 3.91
N ASN A 207 16.65 2.75 4.08
CA ASN A 207 18.08 2.52 3.95
C ASN A 207 18.62 1.53 4.99
N GLU A 208 18.12 1.58 6.24
CA GLU A 208 18.43 0.58 7.28
C GLU A 208 18.08 -0.84 6.83
N LEU A 209 16.88 -1.01 6.24
CA LEU A 209 16.45 -2.32 5.71
C LEU A 209 17.35 -2.79 4.56
N GLY A 210 17.72 -1.88 3.65
CA GLY A 210 18.67 -2.15 2.58
C GLY A 210 20.04 -2.57 3.13
N TYR A 211 20.55 -1.85 4.12
CA TYR A 211 21.84 -2.18 4.76
C TYR A 211 21.82 -3.54 5.47
N GLU A 212 20.70 -3.89 6.13
CA GLU A 212 20.58 -5.17 6.84
C GLU A 212 20.44 -6.39 5.90
N HIS A 213 19.85 -6.21 4.72
CA HIS A 213 19.34 -7.33 3.92
C HIS A 213 19.74 -7.31 2.44
N MET A 214 20.57 -6.39 2.02
CA MET A 214 21.12 -6.31 0.66
C MET A 214 22.66 -6.35 0.70
N ASN A 215 23.26 -6.64 -0.45
CA ASN A 215 24.70 -6.73 -0.63
C ASN A 215 25.24 -5.51 -1.37
N ASN A 216 25.56 -4.45 -0.63
CA ASN A 216 26.10 -3.18 -1.17
C ASN A 216 25.32 -2.67 -2.39
N PRO A 217 24.03 -2.36 -2.22
CA PRO A 217 23.17 -1.98 -3.34
C PRO A 217 23.63 -0.70 -4.02
N GLU A 218 23.48 -0.63 -5.33
CA GLU A 218 23.61 0.62 -6.07
C GLU A 218 22.35 1.47 -5.87
N GLU A 219 22.54 2.68 -5.32
CA GLU A 219 21.46 3.62 -5.16
C GLU A 219 21.20 4.35 -6.48
N ILE A 220 19.98 4.17 -7.00
CA ILE A 220 19.51 4.83 -8.21
C ILE A 220 18.39 5.78 -7.81
N LYS A 221 18.61 7.08 -8.00
CA LYS A 221 17.64 8.13 -7.65
C LYS A 221 17.14 8.78 -8.93
N ILE A 222 15.89 8.54 -9.22
CA ILE A 222 15.22 9.27 -10.29
C ILE A 222 14.47 10.43 -9.63
N ASP A 223 15.05 11.61 -9.79
CA ASP A 223 14.39 12.83 -9.34
C ASP A 223 13.01 12.91 -10.02
N ALA A 224 12.02 13.31 -9.25
CA ALA A 224 10.71 13.62 -9.81
C ALA A 224 10.94 14.69 -10.87
N ASP A 225 10.84 14.28 -12.14
CA ASP A 225 11.22 15.14 -13.24
C ASP A 225 10.56 16.52 -13.10
N VAL A 226 11.36 17.56 -13.30
CA VAL A 226 10.92 18.95 -13.53
C VAL A 226 9.73 19.01 -14.49
N ILE A 227 9.62 18.06 -15.42
CA ILE A 227 8.51 17.92 -16.37
C ILE A 227 7.17 17.61 -15.69
N VAL A 228 7.13 16.85 -14.59
CA VAL A 228 5.89 16.59 -13.84
C VAL A 228 5.50 17.85 -13.05
N ALA A 229 6.48 18.55 -12.49
CA ALA A 229 6.27 19.81 -11.79
C ALA A 229 5.78 20.93 -12.74
N GLU A 230 6.25 20.97 -13.99
CA GLU A 230 5.80 21.97 -14.99
C GLU A 230 4.37 21.75 -15.47
N ARG A 231 3.79 20.55 -15.32
CA ARG A 231 2.44 20.19 -15.79
C ARG A 231 1.45 19.96 -14.64
N LEU A 232 1.91 20.03 -13.39
CA LEU A 232 1.08 19.92 -12.21
C LEU A 232 0.83 21.30 -11.61
N LEU A 233 -0.42 21.75 -11.69
CA LEU A 233 -0.84 22.97 -10.99
C LEU A 233 -1.20 22.59 -9.55
N GLU A 234 -0.46 23.13 -8.57
CA GLU A 234 -0.66 22.89 -7.15
C GLU A 234 -1.22 24.15 -6.48
N GLU A 235 -2.46 24.04 -5.99
CA GLU A 235 -3.18 25.14 -5.37
C GLU A 235 -3.56 24.83 -3.93
N VAL A 236 -3.59 25.89 -3.10
CA VAL A 236 -4.05 25.79 -1.71
C VAL A 236 -5.11 26.85 -1.41
N TYR A 237 -6.21 26.41 -0.82
CA TYR A 237 -7.27 27.25 -0.25
C TYR A 237 -7.23 27.15 1.27
N TYR A 238 -7.68 28.25 1.94
CA TYR A 238 -7.74 28.32 3.40
C TYR A 238 -9.21 28.41 3.89
N PRO A 239 -10.02 27.37 3.69
CA PRO A 239 -11.41 27.39 4.16
C PRO A 239 -11.48 27.18 5.68
N ALA A 240 -12.46 27.79 6.33
CA ALA A 240 -12.91 27.32 7.62
C ALA A 240 -13.47 25.90 7.52
N ASN A 241 -13.46 25.15 8.61
CA ASN A 241 -13.98 23.76 8.62
C ASN A 241 -15.42 23.65 8.09
N ALA A 242 -16.25 24.66 8.34
CA ALA A 242 -17.62 24.71 7.84
C ALA A 242 -17.71 24.99 6.33
N GLU A 243 -16.71 25.63 5.75
CA GLU A 243 -16.66 26.04 4.35
C GLU A 243 -16.09 24.96 3.42
N LYS A 244 -15.37 23.96 3.97
CA LYS A 244 -14.74 22.90 3.16
C LYS A 244 -15.70 22.19 2.21
N LEU A 245 -16.88 21.81 2.71
CA LEU A 245 -17.85 21.11 1.87
C LEU A 245 -18.49 22.04 0.83
N PRO A 246 -18.97 23.25 1.16
CA PRO A 246 -19.36 24.25 0.17
C PRO A 246 -18.32 24.51 -0.90
N LEU A 247 -17.05 24.69 -0.51
CA LEU A 247 -15.93 24.92 -1.42
C LEU A 247 -15.72 23.73 -2.37
N LEU A 248 -15.69 22.50 -1.83
CA LEU A 248 -15.58 21.30 -2.64
C LEU A 248 -16.68 21.23 -3.71
N LEU A 249 -17.94 21.49 -3.33
CA LEU A 249 -19.07 21.42 -4.24
C LEU A 249 -18.97 22.49 -5.35
N GLY A 250 -18.51 23.68 -5.00
CA GLY A 250 -18.27 24.75 -5.97
C GLY A 250 -17.14 24.43 -6.95
N LEU A 251 -16.02 23.91 -6.46
CA LEU A 251 -14.91 23.47 -7.31
C LEU A 251 -15.33 22.32 -8.23
N MET A 252 -16.15 21.38 -7.74
CA MET A 252 -16.65 20.27 -8.54
C MET A 252 -17.49 20.71 -9.74
N ARG A 253 -18.12 21.88 -9.72
CA ARG A 253 -18.82 22.44 -10.90
C ARG A 253 -17.87 22.84 -12.01
N GLN A 254 -16.67 23.30 -11.63
CA GLN A 254 -15.64 23.71 -12.60
C GLN A 254 -14.97 22.52 -13.27
N THR A 255 -15.03 21.32 -12.64
CA THR A 255 -14.46 20.07 -13.13
C THR A 255 -15.47 19.20 -13.90
N ALA A 256 -16.48 19.78 -14.54
CA ALA A 256 -17.54 19.05 -15.19
C ALA A 256 -17.01 18.10 -16.29
N GLY A 257 -17.26 16.80 -16.11
CA GLY A 257 -16.81 15.74 -17.03
C GLY A 257 -15.49 15.07 -16.66
N ASP A 258 -14.74 15.62 -15.73
CA ASP A 258 -13.42 15.13 -15.32
C ASP A 258 -13.49 14.02 -14.26
N ARG A 259 -12.44 13.21 -14.21
CA ARG A 259 -12.27 12.24 -13.12
C ARG A 259 -11.53 12.89 -11.95
N VAL A 260 -12.17 12.90 -10.80
CA VAL A 260 -11.67 13.57 -9.60
C VAL A 260 -11.45 12.57 -8.49
N LEU A 261 -10.29 12.65 -7.83
CA LEU A 261 -9.95 11.89 -6.64
C LEU A 261 -9.92 12.84 -5.44
N VAL A 262 -10.75 12.56 -4.43
CA VAL A 262 -10.84 13.37 -3.21
C VAL A 262 -10.25 12.57 -2.04
N PHE A 263 -9.25 13.13 -1.38
CA PHE A 263 -8.63 12.54 -0.19
C PHE A 263 -9.13 13.17 1.10
N SER A 264 -9.39 12.34 2.09
CA SER A 264 -9.68 12.76 3.46
C SER A 264 -9.00 11.82 4.46
N ASN A 265 -8.56 12.37 5.59
CA ASN A 265 -7.84 11.61 6.62
C ASN A 265 -8.76 10.64 7.39
N MET A 266 -10.06 10.93 7.45
CA MET A 266 -11.02 10.14 8.23
C MET A 266 -12.11 9.50 7.37
N ARG A 267 -12.40 8.24 7.64
CA ARG A 267 -13.49 7.48 7.01
C ARG A 267 -14.85 8.19 7.10
N VAL A 268 -15.19 8.69 8.30
CA VAL A 268 -16.48 9.39 8.52
C VAL A 268 -16.61 10.61 7.60
N THR A 269 -15.51 11.31 7.38
CA THR A 269 -15.45 12.45 6.44
C THR A 269 -15.62 11.99 5.01
N CYS A 270 -14.96 10.89 4.59
CA CYS A 270 -15.17 10.31 3.26
C CYS A 270 -16.64 9.95 3.02
N ASP A 271 -17.32 9.34 3.98
CA ASP A 271 -18.73 8.98 3.89
C ASP A 271 -19.63 10.22 3.81
N ARG A 272 -19.31 11.29 4.55
CA ARG A 272 -20.02 12.56 4.52
C ARG A 272 -19.89 13.25 3.16
N VAL A 273 -18.65 13.37 2.68
CA VAL A 273 -18.33 13.97 1.37
C VAL A 273 -18.99 13.18 0.24
N GLY A 274 -18.83 11.85 0.25
CA GLY A 274 -19.43 11.00 -0.78
C GLY A 274 -20.95 11.06 -0.81
N ARG A 275 -21.63 11.20 0.35
CA ARG A 275 -23.09 11.43 0.40
C ARG A 275 -23.48 12.79 -0.17
N ALA A 276 -22.75 13.84 0.19
CA ALA A 276 -23.03 15.19 -0.31
C ALA A 276 -22.86 15.27 -1.83
N LEU A 277 -21.79 14.73 -2.39
CA LEU A 277 -21.57 14.66 -3.83
C LEU A 277 -22.70 13.91 -4.55
N LYS A 278 -23.16 12.77 -4.02
CA LYS A 278 -24.28 12.03 -4.59
C LYS A 278 -25.59 12.82 -4.54
N GLN A 279 -25.82 13.59 -3.48
CA GLN A 279 -27.00 14.46 -3.36
C GLN A 279 -27.02 15.57 -4.40
N GLN A 280 -25.85 16.02 -4.84
CA GLN A 280 -25.68 17.01 -5.92
C GLN A 280 -25.65 16.37 -7.33
N GLY A 281 -25.88 15.06 -7.43
CA GLY A 281 -25.99 14.38 -8.73
C GLY A 281 -24.68 13.76 -9.25
N TYR A 282 -23.55 13.93 -8.54
CA TYR A 282 -22.29 13.32 -8.98
C TYR A 282 -22.28 11.79 -8.79
N THR A 283 -21.71 11.08 -9.75
CA THR A 283 -21.52 9.63 -9.63
C THR A 283 -20.29 9.33 -8.76
N ALA A 284 -20.43 9.51 -7.43
CA ALA A 284 -19.35 9.35 -6.47
C ALA A 284 -19.29 7.91 -5.90
N ALA A 285 -18.07 7.40 -5.73
CA ALA A 285 -17.77 6.19 -4.97
C ALA A 285 -16.94 6.53 -3.72
N VAL A 286 -17.15 5.80 -2.62
CA VAL A 286 -16.34 5.96 -1.39
C VAL A 286 -15.52 4.70 -1.19
N LEU A 287 -14.23 4.88 -0.95
CA LEU A 287 -13.25 3.83 -0.71
C LEU A 287 -12.62 4.04 0.66
N SER A 288 -12.96 3.17 1.60
CA SER A 288 -12.43 3.17 2.97
C SER A 288 -11.99 1.76 3.37
N GLY A 289 -11.29 1.65 4.51
CA GLY A 289 -10.75 0.38 4.98
C GLY A 289 -11.79 -0.74 5.18
N ASP A 290 -13.06 -0.39 5.44
CA ASP A 290 -14.13 -1.36 5.70
C ASP A 290 -14.84 -1.87 4.43
N VAL A 291 -14.49 -1.35 3.26
CA VAL A 291 -15.08 -1.83 2.00
C VAL A 291 -14.55 -3.23 1.72
N PRO A 292 -15.42 -4.25 1.61
CA PRO A 292 -15.00 -5.61 1.27
C PRO A 292 -14.19 -5.64 -0.03
N GLN A 293 -13.17 -6.49 -0.12
CA GLN A 293 -12.21 -6.53 -1.21
C GLN A 293 -12.88 -6.62 -2.60
N GLN A 294 -13.83 -7.53 -2.76
CA GLN A 294 -14.56 -7.70 -4.01
C GLN A 294 -15.31 -6.42 -4.44
N LYS A 295 -15.91 -5.71 -3.47
CA LYS A 295 -16.59 -4.45 -3.74
C LYS A 295 -15.62 -3.32 -4.06
N ARG A 296 -14.43 -3.33 -3.43
CA ARG A 296 -13.35 -2.38 -3.70
C ARG A 296 -12.90 -2.49 -5.16
N GLU A 297 -12.65 -3.70 -5.65
CA GLU A 297 -12.27 -3.97 -7.04
C GLU A 297 -13.36 -3.51 -8.02
N GLN A 298 -14.63 -3.79 -7.72
CA GLN A 298 -15.76 -3.33 -8.54
C GLN A 298 -15.83 -1.80 -8.61
N LEU A 299 -15.64 -1.09 -7.48
CA LEU A 299 -15.66 0.38 -7.43
C LEU A 299 -14.51 0.99 -8.24
N LEU A 300 -13.31 0.40 -8.12
CA LEU A 300 -12.13 0.84 -8.86
C LEU A 300 -12.28 0.61 -10.37
N ASN A 301 -12.78 -0.54 -10.78
CA ASN A 301 -13.04 -0.84 -12.18
C ASN A 301 -14.09 0.12 -12.75
N ALA A 302 -15.17 0.36 -12.00
CA ALA A 302 -16.19 1.33 -12.40
C ALA A 302 -15.63 2.77 -12.52
N PHE A 303 -14.65 3.14 -11.69
CA PHE A 303 -13.96 4.43 -11.79
C PHE A 303 -13.00 4.46 -12.99
N LYS A 304 -12.25 3.38 -13.23
CA LYS A 304 -11.39 3.23 -14.41
C LYS A 304 -12.17 3.36 -15.74
N GLU A 305 -13.34 2.76 -15.78
CA GLU A 305 -14.24 2.78 -16.95
C GLU A 305 -15.03 4.08 -17.11
N GLY A 306 -14.80 5.08 -16.23
CA GLY A 306 -15.53 6.35 -16.27
C GLY A 306 -17.00 6.29 -15.80
N LYS A 307 -17.47 5.11 -15.33
CA LYS A 307 -18.83 4.94 -14.76
C LYS A 307 -18.99 5.67 -13.43
N ARG A 308 -17.90 6.06 -12.81
CA ARG A 308 -17.82 6.89 -11.61
C ARG A 308 -16.93 8.08 -11.89
N GLN A 309 -17.46 9.29 -11.68
CA GLN A 309 -16.75 10.54 -11.89
C GLN A 309 -15.84 10.88 -10.71
N VAL A 310 -16.30 10.61 -9.49
CA VAL A 310 -15.58 10.96 -8.27
C VAL A 310 -15.28 9.73 -7.43
N LEU A 311 -14.03 9.61 -7.00
CA LEU A 311 -13.61 8.65 -6.00
C LEU A 311 -13.20 9.41 -4.73
N VAL A 312 -13.86 9.14 -3.60
CA VAL A 312 -13.50 9.69 -2.29
C VAL A 312 -12.80 8.60 -1.48
N ALA A 313 -11.60 8.86 -1.02
CA ALA A 313 -10.80 7.82 -0.38
C ALA A 313 -9.98 8.35 0.82
N THR A 314 -9.67 7.45 1.74
CA THR A 314 -8.58 7.66 2.71
C THR A 314 -7.26 7.16 2.13
N ASP A 315 -6.11 7.64 2.66
CA ASP A 315 -4.79 7.18 2.22
C ASP A 315 -4.65 5.67 2.31
N VAL A 316 -4.99 5.09 3.45
CA VAL A 316 -4.94 3.64 3.67
C VAL A 316 -5.75 2.87 2.62
N ALA A 317 -6.88 3.41 2.19
CA ALA A 317 -7.73 2.77 1.20
C ALA A 317 -7.26 3.00 -0.24
N ALA A 318 -6.59 4.11 -0.52
CA ALA A 318 -6.08 4.47 -1.85
C ALA A 318 -4.65 3.98 -2.11
N ARG A 319 -3.91 3.65 -1.04
CA ARG A 319 -2.55 3.13 -1.12
C ARG A 319 -2.50 1.80 -1.88
N GLY A 320 -1.50 1.64 -2.74
CA GLY A 320 -1.32 0.44 -3.56
C GLY A 320 -2.39 0.23 -4.63
N LEU A 321 -3.30 1.19 -4.83
CA LEU A 321 -4.26 1.13 -5.92
C LEU A 321 -3.67 1.73 -7.18
N HIS A 322 -3.71 0.97 -8.26
CA HIS A 322 -3.52 1.53 -9.59
C HIS A 322 -4.78 2.33 -9.97
N ILE A 323 -4.87 3.56 -9.44
CA ILE A 323 -5.86 4.52 -9.88
C ILE A 323 -5.34 5.09 -11.20
N PRO A 324 -6.12 5.06 -12.30
CA PRO A 324 -5.71 5.67 -13.56
C PRO A 324 -5.43 7.16 -13.33
N SER A 325 -4.65 7.77 -14.20
CA SER A 325 -4.43 9.20 -14.16
C SER A 325 -5.77 9.93 -14.09
N VAL A 326 -5.92 10.76 -13.06
CA VAL A 326 -7.08 11.63 -12.87
C VAL A 326 -6.72 13.05 -13.25
N SER A 327 -7.68 13.85 -13.68
CA SER A 327 -7.46 15.26 -13.99
C SER A 327 -7.22 16.08 -12.73
N HIS A 328 -7.96 15.76 -11.66
CA HIS A 328 -7.90 16.51 -10.42
C HIS A 328 -7.70 15.60 -9.20
N VAL A 329 -6.80 16.01 -8.31
CA VAL A 329 -6.67 15.49 -6.95
C VAL A 329 -7.06 16.59 -5.98
N ILE A 330 -8.01 16.34 -5.10
CA ILE A 330 -8.44 17.28 -4.08
C ILE A 330 -8.08 16.71 -2.69
N ASN A 331 -7.14 17.34 -2.01
CA ASN A 331 -6.84 17.07 -0.60
C ASN A 331 -7.88 17.79 0.26
N TYR A 332 -9.04 17.19 0.47
CA TYR A 332 -10.09 17.70 1.35
C TYR A 332 -9.56 17.89 2.79
N ASP A 333 -8.69 17.00 3.24
CA ASP A 333 -7.85 17.18 4.42
C ASP A 333 -6.39 17.04 3.97
N LEU A 334 -5.52 17.99 4.36
CA LEU A 334 -4.09 17.82 4.16
C LEU A 334 -3.60 16.57 4.91
N PRO A 335 -2.69 15.78 4.34
CA PRO A 335 -2.10 14.65 5.04
C PRO A 335 -1.24 15.13 6.21
N GLN A 336 -1.00 14.26 7.20
CA GLN A 336 -0.09 14.57 8.31
C GLN A 336 1.37 14.44 7.88
N ASP A 337 1.66 13.49 7.00
CA ASP A 337 3.00 13.24 6.47
C ASP A 337 3.15 13.87 5.09
N ALA A 338 4.24 14.60 4.88
CA ALA A 338 4.54 15.26 3.59
C ALA A 338 4.74 14.25 2.44
N GLU A 339 5.26 13.06 2.73
CA GLU A 339 5.39 11.97 1.77
C GLU A 339 4.03 11.54 1.21
N ASP A 340 2.99 11.49 2.07
CA ASP A 340 1.62 11.17 1.65
C ASP A 340 1.05 12.21 0.68
N TYR A 341 1.42 13.49 0.85
CA TYR A 341 1.03 14.55 -0.09
C TYR A 341 1.53 14.22 -1.50
N VAL A 342 2.80 13.93 -1.67
CA VAL A 342 3.40 13.57 -2.96
C VAL A 342 2.74 12.32 -3.56
N HIS A 343 2.44 11.32 -2.73
CA HIS A 343 1.74 10.12 -3.16
C HIS A 343 0.30 10.36 -3.61
N ARG A 344 -0.39 11.33 -3.00
CA ARG A 344 -1.75 11.73 -3.41
C ARG A 344 -1.73 12.47 -4.73
N ILE A 345 -0.92 13.53 -4.85
CA ILE A 345 -0.85 14.34 -6.06
C ILE A 345 -0.27 13.55 -7.24
N GLY A 346 0.64 12.59 -6.98
CA GLY A 346 1.13 11.65 -7.98
C GLY A 346 0.04 10.74 -8.59
N ARG A 347 -1.26 10.93 -8.28
CA ARG A 347 -2.38 10.30 -9.00
C ARG A 347 -2.83 11.13 -10.20
N THR A 348 -2.38 12.36 -10.35
CA THR A 348 -2.59 13.21 -11.52
C THR A 348 -1.27 13.49 -12.25
N ALA A 349 -1.29 14.20 -13.33
CA ALA A 349 -0.13 14.59 -14.15
C ALA A 349 0.76 13.41 -14.59
N ARG A 350 0.19 12.25 -14.90
CA ARG A 350 0.93 11.05 -15.32
C ARG A 350 1.00 10.95 -16.84
N ALA A 351 2.07 10.32 -17.33
CA ALA A 351 2.27 10.02 -18.75
C ALA A 351 2.13 11.27 -19.65
N GLY A 352 2.66 12.41 -19.20
CA GLY A 352 2.67 13.64 -19.99
C GLY A 352 1.36 14.45 -19.97
N ALA A 353 0.31 14.01 -19.26
CA ALA A 353 -0.90 14.77 -19.09
C ALA A 353 -0.73 15.89 -18.05
N SER A 354 -1.43 17.02 -18.24
CA SER A 354 -1.55 18.05 -17.21
C SER A 354 -2.42 17.56 -16.05
N GLY A 355 -2.09 17.99 -14.83
CA GLY A 355 -2.80 17.62 -13.62
C GLY A 355 -3.09 18.84 -12.73
N HIS A 356 -4.11 18.74 -11.90
CA HIS A 356 -4.48 19.77 -10.96
C HIS A 356 -4.60 19.19 -9.55
N ALA A 357 -3.82 19.68 -8.62
CA ALA A 357 -3.84 19.32 -7.21
C ALA A 357 -4.35 20.49 -6.37
N ILE A 358 -5.47 20.30 -5.69
CA ILE A 358 -6.12 21.34 -4.88
C ILE A 358 -6.10 20.88 -3.43
N SER A 359 -5.61 21.74 -2.53
CA SER A 359 -5.45 21.40 -1.11
C SER A 359 -6.23 22.35 -0.21
N PHE A 360 -6.87 21.85 0.84
CA PHE A 360 -7.59 22.65 1.84
C PHE A 360 -6.81 22.68 3.14
N ALA A 361 -6.18 23.83 3.42
CA ALA A 361 -5.46 24.10 4.67
C ALA A 361 -6.44 24.76 5.68
N CYS A 362 -7.29 23.95 6.30
CA CYS A 362 -8.22 24.41 7.34
C CYS A 362 -7.54 24.47 8.72
N GLU A 363 -8.26 24.96 9.74
CA GLU A 363 -7.76 25.13 11.08
C GLU A 363 -7.09 23.88 11.68
N ASP A 364 -7.64 22.69 11.36
CA ASP A 364 -7.17 21.41 11.91
C ASP A 364 -5.89 20.90 11.22
N HIS A 365 -5.61 21.33 9.98
CA HIS A 365 -4.58 20.74 9.14
C HIS A 365 -3.58 21.75 8.56
N ALA A 366 -3.72 23.05 8.86
CA ALA A 366 -2.83 24.08 8.31
C ALA A 366 -1.35 23.90 8.69
N PHE A 367 -1.07 23.30 9.85
CA PHE A 367 0.30 23.05 10.30
C PHE A 367 1.07 22.09 9.38
N SER A 368 0.41 21.09 8.81
CA SER A 368 1.04 20.16 7.87
C SER A 368 1.50 20.84 6.58
N LEU A 369 0.95 22.01 6.23
CA LEU A 369 1.30 22.70 5.00
C LEU A 369 2.78 23.10 4.97
N LEU A 370 3.32 23.56 6.09
CA LEU A 370 4.73 23.98 6.17
C LEU A 370 5.68 22.81 5.91
N ASP A 371 5.40 21.67 6.50
CA ASP A 371 6.20 20.45 6.32
C ASP A 371 6.08 19.93 4.86
N ILE A 372 4.89 20.06 4.27
CA ILE A 372 4.65 19.71 2.87
C ILE A 372 5.44 20.61 1.92
N GLU A 373 5.32 21.94 2.07
CA GLU A 373 6.04 22.92 1.23
C GLU A 373 7.56 22.79 1.38
N GLN A 374 8.05 22.51 2.58
CA GLN A 374 9.47 22.23 2.80
C GLN A 374 9.91 20.94 2.08
N TYR A 375 9.08 19.90 2.12
CA TYR A 375 9.39 18.60 1.52
C TYR A 375 9.40 18.65 -0.01
N ILE A 376 8.42 19.34 -0.63
CA ILE A 376 8.33 19.49 -2.09
C ILE A 376 9.27 20.57 -2.64
N GLY A 377 9.84 21.44 -1.75
CA GLY A 377 10.83 22.44 -2.10
C GLY A 377 10.27 23.74 -2.69
N HIS A 378 8.94 23.93 -2.71
CA HIS A 378 8.29 25.15 -3.21
C HIS A 378 6.96 25.42 -2.48
N PRO A 379 6.50 26.68 -2.41
CA PRO A 379 5.21 27.02 -1.84
C PRO A 379 4.08 26.63 -2.81
N LEU A 380 2.91 26.26 -2.27
CA LEU A 380 1.70 26.05 -3.05
C LEU A 380 1.09 27.40 -3.49
N VAL A 381 0.46 27.42 -4.67
CA VAL A 381 -0.20 28.63 -5.18
C VAL A 381 -1.46 28.93 -4.36
N ARG A 382 -1.47 30.04 -3.66
CA ARG A 382 -2.60 30.44 -2.81
C ARG A 382 -3.75 30.95 -3.64
N GLN A 383 -4.94 30.45 -3.34
CA GLN A 383 -6.19 30.84 -4.00
C GLN A 383 -7.16 31.50 -3.00
N GLU A 384 -7.89 32.51 -3.48
CA GLU A 384 -8.91 33.17 -2.69
C GLU A 384 -10.26 32.44 -2.76
N ILE A 385 -10.96 32.39 -1.64
CA ILE A 385 -12.30 31.85 -1.55
C ILE A 385 -13.30 32.98 -1.79
N SER A 386 -13.82 33.07 -3.01
CA SER A 386 -14.90 34.00 -3.32
C SER A 386 -16.27 33.37 -3.00
N GLU A 387 -17.29 34.20 -2.68
CA GLU A 387 -18.65 33.71 -2.46
C GLU A 387 -19.20 32.96 -3.68
N ALA A 388 -18.74 33.30 -4.90
CA ALA A 388 -19.12 32.65 -6.14
C ALA A 388 -18.63 31.17 -6.23
N VAL A 389 -17.57 30.82 -5.51
CA VAL A 389 -17.03 29.45 -5.48
C VAL A 389 -17.68 28.62 -4.36
N LEU A 390 -18.29 29.27 -3.36
CA LEU A 390 -18.95 28.57 -2.25
C LEU A 390 -20.37 28.14 -2.66
N GLU A 391 -20.55 26.84 -2.87
CA GLU A 391 -21.88 26.29 -3.11
C GLU A 391 -22.50 25.74 -1.82
N ARG A 392 -23.64 26.29 -1.44
CA ARG A 392 -24.40 25.74 -0.31
C ARG A 392 -25.04 24.41 -0.71
N PRO A 393 -24.83 23.35 0.10
CA PRO A 393 -25.49 22.07 -0.13
C PRO A 393 -27.00 22.27 -0.22
N VAL A 394 -27.63 21.75 -1.27
CA VAL A 394 -29.09 21.80 -1.36
C VAL A 394 -29.66 21.01 -0.19
N ALA A 395 -30.27 21.72 0.77
CA ALA A 395 -31.03 21.10 1.83
C ALA A 395 -32.21 20.36 1.17
N ARG A 396 -32.16 19.03 1.14
CA ARG A 396 -33.35 18.26 0.82
C ARG A 396 -34.42 18.67 1.82
N SER A 397 -35.47 19.33 1.34
CA SER A 397 -36.73 19.41 2.08
C SER A 397 -37.03 17.96 2.50
N GLN A 398 -37.02 17.72 3.80
CA GLN A 398 -37.54 16.48 4.34
C GLN A 398 -39.00 16.41 3.85
N SER A 399 -39.22 15.60 2.81
CA SER A 399 -40.58 15.20 2.48
C SER A 399 -41.06 14.44 3.70
N SER A 400 -41.81 15.13 4.52
CA SER A 400 -42.53 14.63 5.65
C SER A 400 -43.53 13.59 5.16
N SER A 401 -43.07 12.36 5.02
CA SER A 401 -43.96 11.21 5.08
C SER A 401 -44.04 10.72 6.52
N ASP A 402 -44.31 11.64 7.44
CA ASP A 402 -44.92 11.32 8.70
C ASP A 402 -46.39 11.02 8.43
N LYS A 403 -46.69 9.83 7.95
CA LYS A 403 -47.99 9.23 8.18
C LYS A 403 -48.05 8.93 9.66
N PRO A 404 -48.99 9.54 10.42
CA PRO A 404 -49.14 9.22 11.83
C PRO A 404 -49.48 7.73 11.95
N ARG A 405 -48.62 6.98 12.59
CA ARG A 405 -48.93 5.63 13.04
C ARG A 405 -50.12 5.74 13.98
N LYS A 406 -51.31 5.36 13.48
CA LYS A 406 -52.48 5.12 14.29
C LYS A 406 -52.13 4.05 15.30
N SER A 407 -52.00 4.44 16.54
CA SER A 407 -51.98 3.53 17.67
C SER A 407 -53.33 2.79 17.72
N PRO A 408 -53.38 1.48 17.87
CA PRO A 408 -54.65 0.80 18.12
C PRO A 408 -55.16 1.21 19.49
N ALA A 409 -56.35 1.82 19.49
CA ALA A 409 -57.09 2.11 20.70
C ALA A 409 -57.44 0.81 21.41
N HIS A 410 -57.00 0.64 22.64
CA HIS A 410 -57.46 -0.37 23.55
C HIS A 410 -58.84 0.05 24.02
N GLU A 411 -59.91 -0.54 23.50
CA GLU A 411 -61.21 -0.60 24.05
C GLU A 411 -61.20 -1.43 25.36
N ARG A 412 -61.35 -0.75 26.49
CA ARG A 412 -61.63 -1.35 27.76
C ARG A 412 -63.12 -1.64 27.86
N THR A 413 -63.51 -2.89 27.91
CA THR A 413 -64.80 -3.31 28.50
C THR A 413 -64.55 -4.16 29.73
N PRO A 414 -65.26 -3.97 30.83
CA PRO A 414 -65.13 -4.70 32.06
C PRO A 414 -66.15 -5.82 32.16
N LYS A 415 -65.74 -7.01 32.57
CA LYS A 415 -66.62 -8.05 33.27
C LYS A 415 -65.66 -9.04 33.92
N ARG A 416 -65.60 -9.00 35.21
CA ARG A 416 -66.36 -9.69 36.26
C ARG A 416 -66.00 -11.17 36.42
N ASP A 417 -65.39 -11.41 37.59
CA ASP A 417 -65.45 -12.49 38.57
C ASP A 417 -65.40 -13.96 38.16
N GLU A 418 -64.56 -14.63 38.85
CA GLU A 418 -64.66 -15.78 39.76
C GLU A 418 -63.76 -16.99 39.45
N LYS A 419 -63.08 -17.39 40.55
CA LYS A 419 -62.62 -18.69 40.98
C LYS A 419 -61.25 -19.18 40.59
N ALA A 420 -60.35 -19.01 41.53
CA ALA A 420 -59.71 -20.04 42.37
C ALA A 420 -59.28 -21.34 41.66
N SER A 421 -58.03 -21.61 41.59
CA SER A 421 -57.37 -22.69 42.34
C SER A 421 -56.00 -23.08 41.77
N ALA A 422 -55.13 -23.37 42.73
CA ALA A 422 -54.07 -24.35 42.68
C ALA A 422 -52.73 -23.99 41.92
N ARG A 423 -51.80 -23.51 42.70
CA ARG A 423 -50.39 -23.78 42.62
C ARG A 423 -50.12 -25.25 42.98
N PRO A 424 -49.19 -25.91 42.37
CA PRO A 424 -48.15 -26.63 43.10
C PRO A 424 -46.75 -26.44 42.54
N PRO A 425 -45.72 -27.05 43.20
CA PRO A 425 -44.67 -26.27 43.82
C PRO A 425 -43.28 -26.42 43.15
N ARG A 426 -42.47 -25.48 43.52
CA ARG A 426 -41.01 -25.44 43.39
C ARG A 426 -40.34 -26.75 43.79
N ARG A 427 -39.56 -27.37 42.93
CA ARG A 427 -38.57 -28.40 43.29
C ARG A 427 -37.17 -27.81 43.28
N GLU A 428 -36.69 -27.62 44.47
CA GLU A 428 -35.26 -27.57 44.80
C GLU A 428 -34.64 -28.96 44.56
N ARG A 429 -33.44 -28.96 44.01
CA ARG A 429 -32.52 -30.08 44.15
C ARG A 429 -31.12 -29.51 44.42
N THR A 430 -30.89 -29.46 45.68
CA THR A 430 -29.76 -29.85 46.52
C THR A 430 -28.52 -30.38 45.80
N SER A 431 -27.46 -29.70 46.19
CA SER A 431 -26.06 -30.09 46.21
C SER A 431 -25.79 -31.50 46.73
N GLN A 432 -24.89 -32.19 46.10
CA GLN A 432 -24.10 -33.20 46.82
C GLN A 432 -22.61 -33.02 46.44
N SER A 433 -21.89 -32.70 47.50
CA SER A 433 -20.46 -32.77 47.71
C SER A 433 -19.98 -34.21 47.62
N ASN A 434 -18.82 -34.43 47.06
CA ASN A 434 -17.97 -35.53 47.52
C ASN A 434 -16.54 -35.05 47.61
N ARG A 435 -16.06 -35.00 48.84
CA ARG A 435 -14.70 -34.93 49.32
C ARG A 435 -14.04 -36.27 49.12
N ASN A 436 -12.80 -36.27 48.72
CA ASN A 436 -11.76 -37.11 49.30
C ASN A 436 -10.41 -36.45 49.05
N THR A 437 -9.88 -35.96 50.06
CA THR A 437 -8.62 -35.94 50.79
C THR A 437 -7.57 -36.98 50.32
N THR A 438 -6.38 -36.48 50.07
CA THR A 438 -5.14 -36.89 50.78
C THR A 438 -3.99 -35.97 50.42
N ASP A 439 -3.51 -35.30 51.46
CA ASP A 439 -2.15 -35.13 52.00
C ASP A 439 -1.04 -34.40 51.17
N GLU A 440 -0.70 -33.30 51.79
CA GLU A 440 0.63 -32.59 51.73
C GLU A 440 1.74 -33.44 52.35
N PRO A 441 3.05 -33.09 52.20
CA PRO A 441 3.58 -31.87 52.83
C PRO A 441 4.70 -31.08 52.09
N ARG A 442 4.64 -29.77 52.28
CA ARG A 442 5.69 -28.78 52.57
C ARG A 442 7.18 -29.17 52.45
N SER A 443 7.95 -28.35 51.69
CA SER A 443 9.20 -27.83 52.21
C SER A 443 9.56 -26.48 51.56
N GLU A 444 9.73 -25.50 52.42
CA GLU A 444 10.32 -24.18 52.19
C GLU A 444 11.82 -24.30 51.89
N ALA A 445 12.32 -23.42 51.02
CA ALA A 445 13.57 -22.72 51.22
C ALA A 445 13.83 -21.63 50.16
N LYS A 446 13.83 -20.39 50.57
CA LYS A 446 14.65 -19.27 50.08
C LYS A 446 15.86 -19.17 51.07
N PRO A 447 16.90 -18.40 50.82
CA PRO A 447 17.36 -17.61 49.67
C PRO A 447 18.88 -17.76 49.36
N ALA A 448 19.39 -17.18 48.28
CA ALA A 448 20.71 -16.58 48.27
C ALA A 448 20.94 -15.67 47.05
N THR A 449 21.16 -14.41 47.34
CA THR A 449 21.77 -13.38 46.53
C THR A 449 23.16 -13.76 46.06
N ALA A 450 23.42 -13.60 44.75
CA ALA A 450 24.78 -13.47 44.24
C ALA A 450 24.84 -12.34 43.22
N ALA A 451 25.58 -11.31 43.55
CA ALA A 451 25.94 -10.21 42.69
C ALA A 451 26.81 -10.68 41.52
N ALA A 452 26.45 -10.34 40.30
CA ALA A 452 27.31 -10.55 39.15
C ALA A 452 27.91 -9.19 38.73
N ALA A 453 29.24 -9.20 38.63
CA ALA A 453 30.11 -8.10 38.29
C ALA A 453 29.90 -7.61 36.86
N ALA A 454 30.03 -6.29 36.65
CA ALA A 454 30.06 -5.63 35.36
C ALA A 454 31.30 -6.02 34.54
N PRO A 455 31.22 -6.17 33.22
CA PRO A 455 32.39 -6.36 32.38
C PRO A 455 33.13 -5.06 32.13
N ALA A 456 34.47 -5.12 32.16
CA ALA A 456 35.43 -4.06 31.97
C ALA A 456 35.37 -3.46 30.53
N ALA A 457 35.66 -2.17 30.44
CA ALA A 457 35.79 -1.41 29.20
C ALA A 457 37.00 -1.89 28.36
N PRO A 458 36.90 -1.92 27.01
CA PRO A 458 38.02 -2.24 26.14
C PRO A 458 39.03 -1.10 26.06
N ALA A 459 40.32 -1.47 25.96
CA ALA A 459 41.45 -0.57 25.82
C ALA A 459 41.50 0.19 24.51
N PRO A 460 42.11 1.40 24.41
CA PRO A 460 42.15 2.19 23.21
C PRO A 460 43.09 1.62 22.15
N ILE A 461 42.59 1.68 20.89
CA ILE A 461 43.33 1.29 19.67
C ILE A 461 44.38 2.37 19.35
N PRO A 462 45.63 2.02 18.96
CA PRO A 462 46.65 2.99 18.62
C PRO A 462 46.34 3.68 17.26
N VAL A 463 46.46 5.00 17.26
CA VAL A 463 46.30 5.86 16.07
C VAL A 463 47.49 5.65 15.13
N ALA A 464 47.22 5.23 13.91
CA ALA A 464 48.21 5.13 12.84
C ALA A 464 48.63 6.51 12.36
N ALA A 465 49.95 6.69 12.24
CA ALA A 465 50.60 7.93 11.79
C ALA A 465 50.27 8.27 10.30
N LYS A 466 50.04 9.57 10.04
CA LYS A 466 49.86 10.12 8.70
C LYS A 466 51.14 9.99 7.86
N PRO A 467 51.07 9.65 6.55
CA PRO A 467 52.23 9.75 5.68
C PRO A 467 52.53 11.19 5.33
N GLU A 468 53.81 11.52 5.38
CA GLU A 468 54.41 12.79 4.96
C GLU A 468 54.25 13.02 3.43
N VAL A 469 53.81 14.21 3.09
CA VAL A 469 53.74 14.71 1.71
C VAL A 469 55.14 15.12 1.28
N VAL A 470 55.77 14.35 0.39
CA VAL A 470 56.98 14.75 -0.32
C VAL A 470 56.54 15.63 -1.51
N ARG A 471 56.90 16.91 -1.47
CA ARG A 471 56.87 17.81 -2.66
C ARG A 471 58.05 17.48 -3.59
N ARG A 472 57.73 17.23 -4.81
CA ARG A 472 58.55 17.55 -5.97
C ARG A 472 57.63 17.98 -7.14
#